data_697c2350e7d19f6d3c79520699ee1a9c
#
_entry.id   697c2350e7d19f6d3c79520699ee1a9c
#
_cell.length_a   1.000
_cell.length_b   1.000
_cell.length_c   1.000
_cell.angle_alpha   90.00
_cell.angle_beta   90.00
_cell.angle_gamma   90.00
#
_symmetry.space_group_name_H-M   'P 1'
#
loop_
_entity.id
_entity.type
_entity.pdbx_description
1 polymer ?
#
loop_
_entity_poly.entity_id
_entity_poly.type
_entity_poly.pdbx_seq_one_letter_code
_entity_poly.pdbx_strand_id
1 'polypeptide(L)'
;MTKHDLDLSTPPPLPKRGLRVIALGGLGEIGRNMTVFEHKGKLLIVDCGVLFPEENQPGINVILPDFSAIRGRLQDIEAIVLTHGHEDHIGGVPYLLRERADIPVIGSELTLAFLSAKLQEHRITPVLVQVEEGQRRNAGPFDLEFLAVNHSIPDGLAIAIRTEAGLVLHTGDFKMDQFPLDNRLTDLPGFARLGVEGVDLFLTDSTNAEVPGFTITEEDIRPAIDAVFRTAQRRIIVSSFASHVHRIQQVLDAAVRHNRKVAFVGRSMVRNMGIAGDLGFLNIPKGLIVDMRALERMKDDKVVLICTGSQGEPMAALSRMANREHVIKVGEGDTVLLASSLIPGNENAIYRVINGLTRWGANVVHKGNARVHVSGHASAGELVYCYNIVKPTNVMPVHGEWRHLKANAELAIRTGVAADQVLVAEDGVVVDLIDGRARITGRVAVDLVFVDGMTVGATHSKTAMAERLQLSEDGAITILGILDTRTGRLTEPVEFISRGFVHDNDWIHGATKSIDDAMRTANKVKTVEGPELEELFTQSVTRWMQRKYRRSPVITSVVVDA
;
A
#
# COMPACT_ATOMS: atom_id res chain seq x y z
N MET A 1 -22.91 0.23 22.66
CA MET A 1 -23.34 0.62 21.30
C MET A 1 -22.41 1.72 20.87
N THR A 2 -21.45 1.42 20.00
CA THR A 2 -20.60 2.42 19.36
C THR A 2 -21.48 3.24 18.41
N LYS A 3 -21.52 4.58 18.60
CA LYS A 3 -22.02 5.46 17.53
C LYS A 3 -21.26 5.11 16.26
N HIS A 4 -21.94 4.94 15.14
CA HIS A 4 -21.25 4.82 13.85
C HIS A 4 -20.35 6.04 13.68
N ASP A 5 -19.08 5.84 13.35
CA ASP A 5 -18.08 6.92 13.19
C ASP A 5 -18.53 7.98 12.15
N LEU A 6 -19.45 7.60 11.26
CA LEU A 6 -20.11 8.50 10.28
C LEU A 6 -20.98 9.61 10.92
N ASP A 7 -21.43 9.43 12.17
CA ASP A 7 -22.29 10.41 12.87
C ASP A 7 -21.47 11.43 13.70
N LEU A 8 -20.12 11.36 13.62
CA LEU A 8 -19.24 12.24 14.37
C LEU A 8 -19.20 13.64 13.75
N SER A 9 -19.32 14.68 14.60
CA SER A 9 -19.19 16.07 14.20
C SER A 9 -17.73 16.52 14.13
N THR A 10 -17.50 17.76 13.66
CA THR A 10 -16.21 18.42 13.75
C THR A 10 -15.71 18.44 15.20
N PRO A 11 -14.45 18.08 15.47
CA PRO A 11 -13.93 18.03 16.83
C PRO A 11 -13.92 19.42 17.48
N PRO A 12 -14.14 19.51 18.81
CA PRO A 12 -14.03 20.76 19.53
C PRO A 12 -12.58 21.28 19.54
N PRO A 13 -12.34 22.57 19.87
CA PRO A 13 -10.99 23.07 20.08
C PRO A 13 -10.23 22.24 21.10
N LEU A 14 -8.97 21.87 20.77
CA LEU A 14 -8.12 21.10 21.67
C LEU A 14 -7.75 21.97 22.90
N PRO A 15 -7.94 21.48 24.16
CA PRO A 15 -7.44 22.15 25.35
C PRO A 15 -5.91 22.33 25.31
N LYS A 16 -5.39 23.40 25.92
CA LYS A 16 -3.94 23.74 25.89
C LYS A 16 -3.01 22.61 26.35
N ARG A 17 -3.46 21.76 27.26
CA ARG A 17 -2.72 20.60 27.79
C ARG A 17 -3.10 19.29 27.12
N GLY A 18 -4.07 19.29 26.21
CA GLY A 18 -4.49 18.08 25.48
C GLY A 18 -3.51 17.68 24.39
N LEU A 19 -3.53 16.41 24.04
CA LEU A 19 -2.91 15.86 22.85
C LEU A 19 -4.02 15.31 21.96
N ARG A 20 -4.04 15.71 20.70
CA ARG A 20 -4.95 15.19 19.68
C ARG A 20 -4.22 14.21 18.76
N VAL A 21 -4.84 13.09 18.47
CA VAL A 21 -4.35 12.05 17.57
C VAL A 21 -5.35 11.87 16.44
N ILE A 22 -4.89 11.95 15.19
CA ILE A 22 -5.70 11.79 13.98
C ILE A 22 -4.96 10.85 13.03
N ALA A 23 -5.51 9.69 12.75
CA ALA A 23 -5.01 8.86 11.66
C ALA A 23 -5.58 9.38 10.33
N LEU A 24 -4.71 9.70 9.39
CA LEU A 24 -5.08 10.07 8.01
C LEU A 24 -4.94 8.90 7.03
N GLY A 25 -4.53 7.75 7.52
CA GLY A 25 -4.39 6.48 6.82
C GLY A 25 -3.94 5.38 7.78
N GLY A 26 -4.18 4.11 7.40
CA GLY A 26 -3.76 2.91 8.14
C GLY A 26 -4.80 2.35 9.10
N LEU A 27 -6.00 2.91 9.17
CA LEU A 27 -7.11 2.38 9.95
C LEU A 27 -8.24 1.87 9.05
N GLY A 28 -8.57 0.59 9.17
CA GLY A 28 -9.53 -0.08 8.30
C GLY A 28 -8.92 -0.62 7.00
N GLU A 29 -7.62 -0.46 6.81
CA GLU A 29 -6.84 -0.90 5.67
C GLU A 29 -5.41 -1.27 6.09
N ILE A 30 -4.65 -1.88 5.17
CA ILE A 30 -3.22 -2.17 5.36
C ILE A 30 -2.45 -1.34 4.34
N GLY A 31 -1.89 -0.22 4.78
CA GLY A 31 -1.13 0.71 3.94
C GLY A 31 -1.43 2.17 4.25
N ARG A 32 -0.81 3.08 3.50
CA ARG A 32 -0.83 4.56 3.62
C ARG A 32 -0.82 5.09 5.06
N ASN A 33 -0.03 4.43 5.92
CA ASN A 33 0.05 4.78 7.33
C ASN A 33 0.47 6.23 7.53
N MET A 34 -0.34 7.00 8.25
CA MET A 34 -0.05 8.37 8.62
C MET A 34 -0.85 8.76 9.85
N THR A 35 -0.16 9.02 10.95
CA THR A 35 -0.78 9.49 12.20
C THR A 35 -0.27 10.88 12.55
N VAL A 36 -1.17 11.83 12.74
CA VAL A 36 -0.89 13.21 13.12
C VAL A 36 -1.15 13.39 14.60
N PHE A 37 -0.17 13.94 15.31
CA PHE A 37 -0.27 14.33 16.71
C PHE A 37 -0.26 15.87 16.80
N GLU A 38 -1.23 16.45 17.51
CA GLU A 38 -1.31 17.88 17.75
C GLU A 38 -1.19 18.18 19.24
N HIS A 39 -0.23 19.03 19.60
CA HIS A 39 -0.06 19.54 20.96
C HIS A 39 0.40 21.01 20.92
N LYS A 40 -0.22 21.89 21.74
CA LYS A 40 0.10 23.33 21.79
C LYS A 40 0.14 24.00 20.42
N GLY A 41 -0.76 23.63 19.51
CA GLY A 41 -0.83 24.19 18.17
C GLY A 41 0.28 23.74 17.21
N LYS A 42 1.12 22.77 17.60
CA LYS A 42 2.16 22.17 16.78
C LYS A 42 1.79 20.76 16.38
N LEU A 43 2.28 20.31 15.22
CA LEU A 43 2.00 19.02 14.63
C LEU A 43 3.27 18.16 14.58
N LEU A 44 3.12 16.89 14.92
CA LEU A 44 4.08 15.82 14.66
C LEU A 44 3.40 14.78 13.79
N ILE A 45 4.09 14.28 12.78
CA ILE A 45 3.58 13.23 11.90
C ILE A 45 4.40 11.96 12.16
N VAL A 46 3.73 10.85 12.43
CA VAL A 46 4.35 9.52 12.48
C VAL A 46 3.93 8.78 11.22
N ASP A 47 4.93 8.44 10.40
CA ASP A 47 4.84 7.86 9.08
C ASP A 47 4.07 8.73 8.05
N CYS A 48 4.26 8.45 6.79
CA CYS A 48 3.52 9.00 5.66
C CYS A 48 3.70 8.04 4.49
N GLY A 49 2.88 7.01 4.47
CA GLY A 49 2.98 5.89 3.55
C GLY A 49 2.07 6.00 2.33
N VAL A 50 2.06 4.93 1.54
CA VAL A 50 1.12 4.75 0.41
C VAL A 50 0.37 3.45 0.56
N LEU A 51 -0.81 3.39 -0.08
CA LEU A 51 -1.54 2.17 -0.34
C LEU A 51 -1.43 1.83 -1.83
N PHE A 52 -1.28 0.56 -2.16
CA PHE A 52 -1.29 0.12 -3.55
C PHE A 52 -2.73 -0.09 -4.05
N PRO A 53 -3.00 0.24 -5.32
CA PRO A 53 -4.35 0.12 -5.87
C PRO A 53 -4.76 -1.34 -6.04
N GLU A 54 -6.06 -1.59 -5.90
CA GLU A 54 -6.71 -2.86 -6.20
C GLU A 54 -7.06 -3.00 -7.71
N GLU A 55 -7.53 -4.20 -8.12
CA GLU A 55 -7.93 -4.48 -9.52
C GLU A 55 -9.06 -3.55 -10.02
N ASN A 56 -9.90 -3.05 -9.12
CA ASN A 56 -11.00 -2.13 -9.42
C ASN A 56 -10.54 -0.66 -9.56
N GLN A 57 -9.24 -0.37 -9.53
CA GLN A 57 -8.64 0.96 -9.63
C GLN A 57 -7.66 1.06 -10.80
N PRO A 58 -8.08 0.81 -12.04
CA PRO A 58 -7.20 0.75 -13.20
C PRO A 58 -6.50 2.10 -13.46
N GLY A 59 -5.18 2.03 -13.70
CA GLY A 59 -4.35 3.19 -14.03
C GLY A 59 -3.84 3.98 -12.83
N ILE A 60 -4.26 3.65 -11.61
CA ILE A 60 -3.71 4.26 -10.39
C ILE A 60 -2.36 3.64 -10.06
N ASN A 61 -1.39 4.49 -9.74
CA ASN A 61 -0.05 4.05 -9.34
C ASN A 61 0.03 3.74 -7.84
N VAL A 62 -0.42 4.69 -7.01
CA VAL A 62 -0.48 4.60 -5.55
C VAL A 62 -1.62 5.47 -5.02
N ILE A 63 -2.02 5.24 -3.77
CA ILE A 63 -3.01 6.02 -3.05
C ILE A 63 -2.31 6.65 -1.83
N LEU A 64 -2.48 7.96 -1.66
CA LEU A 64 -1.88 8.75 -0.59
C LEU A 64 -2.85 8.97 0.57
N PRO A 65 -2.35 9.25 1.77
CA PRO A 65 -3.14 9.89 2.81
C PRO A 65 -3.68 11.24 2.33
N ASP A 66 -4.83 11.64 2.83
CA ASP A 66 -5.41 12.95 2.52
C ASP A 66 -4.84 14.03 3.43
N PHE A 67 -3.99 14.88 2.87
CA PHE A 67 -3.36 15.99 3.60
C PHE A 67 -4.31 17.17 3.82
N SER A 68 -5.54 17.17 3.31
CA SER A 68 -6.48 18.30 3.38
C SER A 68 -6.72 18.79 4.81
N ALA A 69 -6.80 17.88 5.77
CA ALA A 69 -6.98 18.20 7.18
C ALA A 69 -5.83 19.01 7.80
N ILE A 70 -4.61 18.91 7.25
CA ILE A 70 -3.41 19.60 7.76
C ILE A 70 -2.84 20.62 6.77
N ARG A 71 -3.33 20.70 5.52
CA ARG A 71 -2.78 21.56 4.47
C ARG A 71 -2.71 23.04 4.86
N GLY A 72 -3.69 23.55 5.58
CA GLY A 72 -3.68 24.92 6.11
C GLY A 72 -2.70 25.15 7.27
N ARG A 73 -2.06 24.10 7.77
CA ARG A 73 -1.21 24.09 8.97
C ARG A 73 0.17 23.46 8.74
N LEU A 74 0.61 23.39 7.49
CA LEU A 74 1.93 22.81 7.16
C LEU A 74 3.07 23.52 7.93
N GLN A 75 2.94 24.82 8.23
CA GLN A 75 3.92 25.59 8.99
C GLN A 75 4.01 25.19 10.47
N ASP A 76 3.00 24.49 10.99
CA ASP A 76 2.98 23.99 12.35
C ASP A 76 3.65 22.61 12.50
N ILE A 77 3.98 21.93 11.39
CA ILE A 77 4.63 20.62 11.42
C ILE A 77 6.08 20.78 11.89
N GLU A 78 6.41 20.17 13.02
CA GLU A 78 7.75 20.19 13.62
C GLU A 78 8.66 19.11 13.03
N ALA A 79 8.09 17.94 12.72
CA ALA A 79 8.79 16.85 12.05
C ALA A 79 7.84 15.78 11.48
N ILE A 80 8.35 15.01 10.51
CA ILE A 80 7.86 13.67 10.15
C ILE A 80 8.80 12.67 10.81
N VAL A 81 8.28 11.73 11.58
CA VAL A 81 9.03 10.66 12.25
C VAL A 81 8.67 9.34 11.59
N LEU A 82 9.66 8.62 11.13
CA LEU A 82 9.48 7.36 10.41
C LEU A 82 9.80 6.17 11.30
N THR A 83 8.89 5.21 11.34
CA THR A 83 9.07 3.97 12.12
C THR A 83 10.02 3.01 11.41
N HIS A 84 9.88 2.82 10.11
CA HIS A 84 10.71 1.94 9.29
C HIS A 84 10.56 2.24 7.77
N GLY A 85 11.36 1.56 6.94
CA GLY A 85 11.55 1.89 5.52
C GLY A 85 10.60 1.20 4.52
N HIS A 86 9.45 0.67 4.91
CA HIS A 86 8.46 0.12 3.99
C HIS A 86 7.68 1.23 3.26
N GLU A 87 7.18 0.92 2.06
CA GLU A 87 6.48 1.87 1.20
C GLU A 87 5.20 2.42 1.81
N ASP A 88 4.49 1.60 2.55
CA ASP A 88 3.27 1.96 3.27
C ASP A 88 3.51 2.83 4.51
N HIS A 89 4.80 3.14 4.80
CA HIS A 89 5.24 4.08 5.86
C HIS A 89 6.01 5.28 5.31
N ILE A 90 6.77 5.13 4.20
CA ILE A 90 7.59 6.22 3.65
C ILE A 90 7.14 6.72 2.27
N GLY A 91 6.29 5.96 1.58
CA GLY A 91 5.97 6.20 0.17
C GLY A 91 5.26 7.51 -0.12
N GLY A 92 4.52 8.06 0.84
CA GLY A 92 3.81 9.35 0.74
C GLY A 92 4.66 10.57 1.08
N VAL A 93 5.79 10.39 1.78
CA VAL A 93 6.68 11.49 2.20
C VAL A 93 7.08 12.42 1.05
N PRO A 94 7.47 11.93 -0.15
CA PRO A 94 7.81 12.83 -1.26
C PRO A 94 6.67 13.76 -1.68
N TYR A 95 5.44 13.32 -1.56
CA TYR A 95 4.27 14.12 -1.93
C TYR A 95 3.99 15.21 -0.91
N LEU A 96 4.13 14.92 0.38
CA LEU A 96 4.00 15.93 1.45
C LEU A 96 5.14 16.94 1.38
N LEU A 97 6.38 16.51 1.12
CA LEU A 97 7.53 17.40 0.99
C LEU A 97 7.51 18.25 -0.28
N ARG A 98 6.70 17.93 -1.29
CA ARG A 98 6.43 18.85 -2.41
C ARG A 98 5.61 20.07 -1.97
N GLU A 99 4.76 19.93 -0.95
CA GLU A 99 3.98 21.04 -0.41
C GLU A 99 4.82 21.90 0.57
N ARG A 100 5.74 21.26 1.34
CA ARG A 100 6.71 21.93 2.22
C ARG A 100 7.98 21.11 2.36
N ALA A 101 9.04 21.51 1.66
CA ALA A 101 10.29 20.74 1.52
C ALA A 101 11.22 20.78 2.75
N ASP A 102 11.07 21.77 3.62
CA ASP A 102 11.93 22.01 4.78
C ASP A 102 11.46 21.31 6.07
N ILE A 103 10.41 20.50 6.00
CA ILE A 103 9.99 19.68 7.15
C ILE A 103 11.10 18.67 7.48
N PRO A 104 11.64 18.67 8.73
CA PRO A 104 12.62 17.67 9.15
C PRO A 104 12.01 16.26 9.12
N VAL A 105 12.74 15.30 8.55
CA VAL A 105 12.36 13.89 8.56
C VAL A 105 13.32 13.13 9.46
N ILE A 106 12.79 12.57 10.55
CA ILE A 106 13.51 11.83 11.57
C ILE A 106 13.31 10.34 11.34
N GLY A 107 14.36 9.55 11.37
CA GLY A 107 14.28 8.10 11.22
C GLY A 107 15.62 7.41 11.41
N SER A 108 15.61 6.08 11.37
CA SER A 108 16.81 5.25 11.44
C SER A 108 17.61 5.31 10.13
N GLU A 109 18.85 4.84 10.18
CA GLU A 109 19.80 4.95 9.07
C GLU A 109 19.29 4.32 7.78
N LEU A 110 18.86 3.07 7.82
CA LEU A 110 18.35 2.36 6.64
C LEU A 110 17.04 2.98 6.11
N THR A 111 16.16 3.37 7.01
CA THR A 111 14.88 4.02 6.68
C THR A 111 15.12 5.33 5.91
N LEU A 112 16.01 6.18 6.43
CA LEU A 112 16.35 7.45 5.78
C LEU A 112 17.10 7.24 4.46
N ALA A 113 17.95 6.21 4.35
CA ALA A 113 18.64 5.91 3.10
C ALA A 113 17.68 5.44 2.00
N PHE A 114 16.70 4.60 2.31
CA PHE A 114 15.64 4.20 1.37
C PHE A 114 14.78 5.40 0.95
N LEU A 115 14.38 6.23 1.93
CA LEU A 115 13.64 7.45 1.64
C LEU A 115 14.47 8.44 0.78
N SER A 116 15.76 8.62 1.09
CA SER A 116 16.64 9.53 0.34
C SER A 116 16.71 9.14 -1.13
N ALA A 117 16.86 7.86 -1.43
CA ALA A 117 16.87 7.37 -2.82
C ALA A 117 15.54 7.67 -3.54
N LYS A 118 14.42 7.57 -2.85
CA LYS A 118 13.09 7.92 -3.38
C LYS A 118 12.95 9.43 -3.59
N LEU A 119 13.40 10.26 -2.64
CA LEU A 119 13.36 11.71 -2.75
C LEU A 119 14.20 12.24 -3.91
N GLN A 120 15.33 11.60 -4.21
CA GLN A 120 16.13 11.91 -5.40
C GLN A 120 15.34 11.71 -6.70
N GLU A 121 14.54 10.64 -6.82
CA GLU A 121 13.66 10.43 -7.97
C GLU A 121 12.64 11.57 -8.12
N HIS A 122 12.20 12.14 -7.00
CA HIS A 122 11.28 13.28 -6.94
C HIS A 122 11.99 14.65 -7.01
N ARG A 123 13.34 14.69 -7.07
CA ARG A 123 14.16 15.90 -7.10
C ARG A 123 13.95 16.80 -5.87
N ILE A 124 13.75 16.20 -4.70
CA ILE A 124 13.57 16.88 -3.42
C ILE A 124 14.87 16.75 -2.62
N THR A 125 15.34 17.87 -2.06
CA THR A 125 16.45 17.90 -1.11
C THR A 125 15.87 17.98 0.30
N PRO A 126 15.87 16.87 1.08
CA PRO A 126 15.24 16.82 2.39
C PRO A 126 16.13 17.33 3.49
N VAL A 127 15.52 17.67 4.63
CA VAL A 127 16.21 17.84 5.92
C VAL A 127 16.10 16.51 6.67
N LEU A 128 17.12 15.68 6.59
CA LEU A 128 17.16 14.36 7.25
C LEU A 128 17.83 14.44 8.61
N VAL A 129 17.26 13.76 9.58
CA VAL A 129 17.74 13.68 10.96
C VAL A 129 17.79 12.22 11.36
N GLN A 130 18.99 11.65 11.33
CA GLN A 130 19.21 10.28 11.74
C GLN A 130 19.14 10.14 13.27
N VAL A 131 18.51 9.05 13.71
CA VAL A 131 18.42 8.64 15.11
C VAL A 131 18.73 7.16 15.26
N GLU A 132 19.17 6.79 16.46
CA GLU A 132 19.44 5.41 16.84
C GLU A 132 18.49 4.98 17.95
N GLU A 133 18.37 3.67 18.16
CA GLU A 133 17.63 3.12 19.28
C GLU A 133 18.20 3.62 20.62
N GLY A 134 17.30 3.86 21.60
CA GLY A 134 17.65 4.42 22.89
C GLY A 134 17.84 5.95 22.90
N GLN A 135 17.94 6.61 21.75
CA GLN A 135 18.07 8.06 21.70
C GLN A 135 16.77 8.76 22.09
N ARG A 136 16.94 9.97 22.65
CA ARG A 136 15.83 10.92 22.89
C ARG A 136 16.07 12.20 22.11
N ARG A 137 14.99 12.80 21.59
CA ARG A 137 15.04 14.02 20.81
C ARG A 137 13.76 14.82 20.92
N ASN A 138 13.89 16.15 20.99
CA ASN A 138 12.75 17.05 20.94
C ASN A 138 12.41 17.43 19.49
N ALA A 139 11.12 17.45 19.18
CA ALA A 139 10.54 18.05 17.98
C ALA A 139 9.44 19.02 18.43
N GLY A 140 9.77 20.31 18.54
CA GLY A 140 8.88 21.29 19.16
C GLY A 140 8.49 20.89 20.59
N PRO A 141 7.18 20.80 20.90
CA PRO A 141 6.68 20.40 22.22
C PRO A 141 6.64 18.89 22.46
N PHE A 142 7.14 18.07 21.51
CA PHE A 142 7.16 16.61 21.59
C PHE A 142 8.55 16.13 22.00
N ASP A 143 8.65 15.39 23.11
CA ASP A 143 9.88 14.69 23.52
C ASP A 143 9.79 13.24 23.07
N LEU A 144 10.61 12.88 22.11
CA LEU A 144 10.61 11.60 21.41
C LEU A 144 11.69 10.68 21.97
N GLU A 145 11.36 9.41 22.11
CA GLU A 145 12.33 8.34 22.41
C GLU A 145 12.10 7.18 21.45
N PHE A 146 13.20 6.61 20.95
CA PHE A 146 13.20 5.60 19.91
C PHE A 146 13.60 4.25 20.51
N LEU A 147 12.74 3.24 20.34
CA LEU A 147 12.98 1.89 20.85
C LEU A 147 13.11 0.91 19.68
N ALA A 148 14.04 -0.03 19.78
CA ALA A 148 14.19 -1.08 18.78
C ALA A 148 12.95 -1.96 18.67
N VAL A 149 12.52 -2.28 17.46
CA VAL A 149 11.53 -3.33 17.19
C VAL A 149 11.98 -4.24 16.05
N ASN A 150 11.60 -5.52 16.13
CA ASN A 150 11.77 -6.43 14.99
C ASN A 150 10.62 -6.24 14.01
N HIS A 151 10.95 -6.32 12.74
CA HIS A 151 9.97 -6.43 11.66
C HIS A 151 10.57 -7.25 10.51
N SER A 152 9.97 -7.24 9.32
CA SER A 152 10.51 -7.89 8.12
C SER A 152 11.65 -7.11 7.47
N ILE A 153 11.89 -5.88 7.89
CA ILE A 153 13.00 -5.00 7.51
C ILE A 153 13.84 -4.68 8.75
N PRO A 154 15.19 -4.60 8.64
CA PRO A 154 16.02 -4.14 9.74
C PRO A 154 15.73 -2.70 10.15
N ASP A 155 16.24 -2.31 11.30
CA ASP A 155 16.33 -0.92 11.74
C ASP A 155 14.97 -0.25 12.09
N GLY A 156 13.91 -1.06 12.32
CA GLY A 156 12.59 -0.55 12.70
C GLY A 156 12.58 0.03 14.13
N LEU A 157 11.77 1.08 14.34
CA LEU A 157 11.67 1.80 15.61
C LEU A 157 10.21 1.92 16.06
N ALA A 158 9.96 1.63 17.33
CA ALA A 158 8.81 2.16 18.06
C ALA A 158 9.15 3.56 18.59
N ILE A 159 8.11 4.38 18.79
CA ILE A 159 8.28 5.78 19.16
C ILE A 159 7.48 6.06 20.43
N ALA A 160 8.15 6.45 21.51
CA ALA A 160 7.50 7.02 22.67
C ALA A 160 7.45 8.54 22.54
N ILE A 161 6.27 9.13 22.66
CA ILE A 161 6.01 10.56 22.48
C ILE A 161 5.50 11.11 23.81
N ARG A 162 6.32 11.93 24.48
CA ARG A 162 5.95 12.59 25.73
C ARG A 162 5.52 14.02 25.48
N THR A 163 4.41 14.38 26.11
CA THR A 163 3.87 15.74 26.11
C THR A 163 3.34 16.08 27.49
N GLU A 164 2.85 17.28 27.70
CA GLU A 164 2.14 17.61 28.96
C GLU A 164 0.80 16.85 29.13
N ALA A 165 0.27 16.28 28.06
CA ALA A 165 -0.95 15.49 28.08
C ALA A 165 -0.73 14.04 28.58
N GLY A 166 0.51 13.59 28.54
CA GLY A 166 0.90 12.22 28.89
C GLY A 166 1.89 11.59 27.93
N LEU A 167 2.12 10.29 28.12
CA LEU A 167 3.01 9.44 27.33
C LEU A 167 2.20 8.61 26.34
N VAL A 168 2.52 8.76 25.07
CA VAL A 168 2.03 7.90 23.99
C VAL A 168 3.14 6.95 23.55
N LEU A 169 2.82 5.67 23.35
CA LEU A 169 3.71 4.70 22.73
C LEU A 169 3.09 4.23 21.41
N HIS A 170 3.81 4.42 20.30
CA HIS A 170 3.45 3.94 18.97
C HIS A 170 4.43 2.84 18.56
N THR A 171 3.96 1.62 18.32
CA THR A 171 4.86 0.49 18.03
C THR A 171 5.50 0.56 16.65
N GLY A 172 4.90 1.28 15.68
CA GLY A 172 5.13 0.96 14.29
C GLY A 172 4.72 -0.48 14.01
N ASP A 173 5.19 -1.03 12.91
CA ASP A 173 5.04 -2.45 12.61
C ASP A 173 6.09 -3.25 13.40
N PHE A 174 5.64 -4.28 14.12
CA PHE A 174 6.55 -5.01 14.97
C PHE A 174 6.17 -6.48 15.16
N LYS A 175 7.15 -7.27 15.58
CA LYS A 175 7.01 -8.60 16.16
C LYS A 175 7.98 -8.77 17.33
N MET A 176 7.90 -9.88 18.04
CA MET A 176 8.83 -10.21 19.12
C MET A 176 9.69 -11.42 18.76
N ASP A 177 10.44 -11.34 17.66
CA ASP A 177 11.36 -12.41 17.25
C ASP A 177 12.46 -12.58 18.31
N GLN A 178 12.57 -13.76 18.89
CA GLN A 178 13.57 -14.06 19.94
C GLN A 178 14.89 -14.59 19.35
N PHE A 179 14.93 -14.88 18.05
CA PHE A 179 16.11 -15.35 17.32
C PHE A 179 16.25 -14.59 15.98
N PRO A 180 16.31 -13.25 16.05
CA PRO A 180 16.42 -12.44 14.85
C PRO A 180 17.77 -12.64 14.15
N LEU A 181 17.77 -12.59 12.82
CA LEU A 181 18.97 -12.85 12.02
C LEU A 181 20.09 -11.82 12.22
N ASP A 182 19.75 -10.61 12.63
CA ASP A 182 20.65 -9.50 12.90
C ASP A 182 21.01 -9.36 14.38
N ASN A 183 20.54 -10.26 15.24
CA ASN A 183 20.67 -10.22 16.70
C ASN A 183 20.05 -9.00 17.38
N ARG A 184 19.23 -8.22 16.68
CA ARG A 184 18.55 -7.03 17.20
C ARG A 184 17.14 -7.41 17.68
N LEU A 185 16.96 -7.47 18.99
CA LEU A 185 15.68 -7.82 19.63
C LEU A 185 14.75 -6.60 19.71
N THR A 186 13.44 -6.85 19.75
CA THR A 186 12.47 -5.85 20.22
C THR A 186 12.81 -5.49 21.66
N ASP A 187 12.93 -4.18 21.96
CA ASP A 187 13.37 -3.65 23.26
C ASP A 187 12.26 -3.80 24.33
N LEU A 188 11.98 -5.04 24.73
CA LEU A 188 11.02 -5.34 25.79
C LEU A 188 11.40 -4.70 27.14
N PRO A 189 12.69 -4.61 27.54
CA PRO A 189 13.09 -3.82 28.72
C PRO A 189 12.67 -2.36 28.62
N GLY A 190 12.86 -1.72 27.47
CA GLY A 190 12.41 -0.36 27.19
C GLY A 190 10.88 -0.22 27.30
N PHE A 191 10.12 -1.15 26.70
CA PHE A 191 8.66 -1.20 26.84
C PHE A 191 8.22 -1.36 28.30
N ALA A 192 8.88 -2.23 29.07
CA ALA A 192 8.59 -2.41 30.49
C ALA A 192 8.89 -1.13 31.31
N ARG A 193 9.98 -0.44 31.00
CA ARG A 193 10.34 0.84 31.64
C ARG A 193 9.29 1.90 31.36
N LEU A 194 8.82 2.02 30.10
CA LEU A 194 7.73 2.93 29.74
C LEU A 194 6.42 2.54 30.44
N GLY A 195 6.15 1.23 30.58
CA GLY A 195 5.00 0.74 31.35
C GLY A 195 5.06 1.14 32.83
N VAL A 196 6.26 1.18 33.45
CA VAL A 196 6.47 1.69 34.82
C VAL A 196 6.35 3.22 34.87
N GLU A 197 6.80 3.94 33.85
CA GLU A 197 6.62 5.39 33.71
C GLU A 197 5.11 5.75 33.60
N GLY A 198 4.32 4.91 32.96
CA GLY A 198 2.89 5.04 32.75
C GLY A 198 2.54 5.46 31.32
N VAL A 199 2.15 4.49 30.47
CA VAL A 199 1.70 4.75 29.10
C VAL A 199 0.23 5.12 29.11
N ASP A 200 -0.06 6.39 28.81
CA ASP A 200 -1.42 6.92 28.78
C ASP A 200 -2.20 6.48 27.54
N LEU A 201 -1.53 6.39 26.37
CA LEU A 201 -2.15 5.92 25.14
C LEU A 201 -1.18 5.01 24.37
N PHE A 202 -1.62 3.81 24.02
CA PHE A 202 -0.85 2.83 23.28
C PHE A 202 -1.44 2.59 21.90
N LEU A 203 -0.70 2.98 20.86
CA LEU A 203 -1.01 2.69 19.46
C LEU A 203 -0.20 1.47 19.04
N THR A 204 -0.88 0.36 18.72
CA THR A 204 -0.22 -0.92 18.45
C THR A 204 -0.70 -1.57 17.16
N ASP A 205 0.25 -2.10 16.39
CA ASP A 205 0.05 -2.86 15.15
C ASP A 205 -0.98 -3.97 15.35
N SER A 206 -1.91 -4.09 14.41
CA SER A 206 -3.03 -5.04 14.49
C SER A 206 -3.00 -6.12 13.43
N THR A 207 -2.11 -6.05 12.45
CA THR A 207 -2.13 -6.86 11.21
C THR A 207 -2.29 -8.35 11.44
N ASN A 208 -1.67 -8.90 12.48
CA ASN A 208 -1.76 -10.33 12.84
C ASN A 208 -2.54 -10.62 14.13
N ALA A 209 -3.35 -9.69 14.62
CA ALA A 209 -4.09 -9.86 15.87
C ALA A 209 -5.05 -11.08 15.89
N GLU A 210 -5.53 -11.52 14.71
CA GLU A 210 -6.37 -12.71 14.55
C GLU A 210 -5.56 -14.01 14.53
N VAL A 211 -4.23 -13.95 14.35
CA VAL A 211 -3.38 -15.14 14.26
C VAL A 211 -3.03 -15.63 15.67
N PRO A 212 -3.45 -16.83 16.09
CA PRO A 212 -3.18 -17.32 17.42
C PRO A 212 -1.70 -17.66 17.63
N GLY A 213 -1.24 -17.57 18.88
CA GLY A 213 0.12 -17.94 19.28
C GLY A 213 1.14 -16.85 19.00
N PHE A 214 2.33 -17.25 18.59
CA PHE A 214 3.50 -16.40 18.35
C PHE A 214 3.94 -16.51 16.92
N THR A 215 4.42 -15.41 16.36
CA THR A 215 5.05 -15.38 15.04
C THR A 215 6.36 -16.17 15.12
N ILE A 216 6.55 -17.08 14.18
CA ILE A 216 7.80 -17.87 14.09
C ILE A 216 8.99 -16.97 13.72
N THR A 217 10.20 -17.42 14.05
CA THR A 217 11.42 -16.66 13.72
C THR A 217 11.75 -16.74 12.23
N GLU A 218 12.48 -15.74 11.73
CA GLU A 218 13.02 -15.76 10.36
C GLU A 218 13.96 -16.95 10.13
N GLU A 219 14.63 -17.45 11.16
CA GLU A 219 15.49 -18.63 11.04
C GLU A 219 14.73 -19.92 10.71
N ASP A 220 13.48 -20.04 11.12
CA ASP A 220 12.65 -21.25 10.88
C ASP A 220 12.38 -21.55 9.40
N ILE A 221 12.57 -20.58 8.51
CA ILE A 221 12.42 -20.81 7.07
C ILE A 221 13.72 -21.23 6.37
N ARG A 222 14.87 -21.11 7.03
CA ARG A 222 16.17 -21.51 6.47
C ARG A 222 16.17 -22.94 5.93
N PRO A 223 15.63 -23.96 6.64
CA PRO A 223 15.57 -25.33 6.11
C PRO A 223 14.78 -25.46 4.81
N ALA A 224 13.69 -24.69 4.66
CA ALA A 224 12.89 -24.71 3.43
C ALA A 224 13.62 -24.05 2.26
N ILE A 225 14.31 -22.92 2.51
CA ILE A 225 15.17 -22.28 1.50
C ILE A 225 16.29 -23.25 1.09
N ASP A 226 17.00 -23.86 2.02
CA ASP A 226 18.06 -24.85 1.73
C ASP A 226 17.53 -26.06 0.95
N ALA A 227 16.31 -26.52 1.25
CA ALA A 227 15.68 -27.59 0.48
C ALA A 227 15.45 -27.19 -0.98
N VAL A 228 14.99 -25.96 -1.23
CA VAL A 228 14.86 -25.42 -2.59
C VAL A 228 16.20 -25.44 -3.31
N PHE A 229 17.27 -24.93 -2.69
CA PHE A 229 18.58 -24.87 -3.29
C PHE A 229 19.20 -26.25 -3.56
N ARG A 230 18.95 -27.21 -2.68
CA ARG A 230 19.43 -28.59 -2.82
C ARG A 230 18.74 -29.35 -3.94
N THR A 231 17.43 -29.11 -4.15
CA THR A 231 16.63 -29.87 -5.12
C THR A 231 16.59 -29.24 -6.51
N ALA A 232 16.89 -27.95 -6.61
CA ALA A 232 16.84 -27.21 -7.88
C ALA A 232 17.89 -27.72 -8.87
N GLN A 233 17.43 -28.24 -10.01
CA GLN A 233 18.28 -28.80 -11.07
C GLN A 233 18.86 -27.73 -12.00
N ARG A 234 18.18 -26.58 -12.12
CA ARG A 234 18.58 -25.46 -12.97
C ARG A 234 18.58 -24.16 -12.17
N ARG A 235 18.18 -23.07 -12.81
CA ARG A 235 18.15 -21.74 -12.18
C ARG A 235 17.16 -21.69 -11.02
N ILE A 236 17.51 -20.90 -10.03
CA ILE A 236 16.60 -20.50 -8.95
C ILE A 236 16.21 -19.04 -9.18
N ILE A 237 14.92 -18.76 -9.17
CA ILE A 237 14.37 -17.41 -9.27
C ILE A 237 13.62 -17.14 -7.98
N VAL A 238 14.13 -16.21 -7.16
CA VAL A 238 13.51 -15.84 -5.89
C VAL A 238 12.79 -14.51 -6.08
N SER A 239 11.52 -14.48 -5.72
CA SER A 239 10.75 -13.25 -5.68
C SER A 239 10.44 -12.85 -4.25
N SER A 240 10.77 -11.61 -3.90
CA SER A 240 10.57 -11.02 -2.58
C SER A 240 10.32 -9.52 -2.69
N PHE A 241 9.89 -8.89 -1.59
CA PHE A 241 9.91 -7.43 -1.50
C PHE A 241 11.34 -6.89 -1.54
N ALA A 242 11.54 -5.76 -2.20
CA ALA A 242 12.85 -5.12 -2.30
C ALA A 242 13.33 -4.48 -0.97
N SER A 243 12.49 -4.46 0.05
CA SER A 243 12.80 -4.01 1.41
C SER A 243 13.07 -5.15 2.38
N HIS A 244 12.81 -6.41 2.00
CA HIS A 244 12.91 -7.56 2.89
C HIS A 244 14.36 -8.08 3.02
N VAL A 245 15.23 -7.26 3.61
CA VAL A 245 16.68 -7.47 3.68
C VAL A 245 17.04 -8.82 4.35
N HIS A 246 16.41 -9.17 5.47
CA HIS A 246 16.63 -10.44 6.17
C HIS A 246 16.39 -11.68 5.29
N ARG A 247 15.31 -11.67 4.50
CA ARG A 247 15.00 -12.75 3.58
C ARG A 247 16.04 -12.87 2.47
N ILE A 248 16.47 -11.73 1.93
CA ILE A 248 17.52 -11.69 0.91
C ILE A 248 18.83 -12.22 1.49
N GLN A 249 19.18 -11.87 2.73
CA GLN A 249 20.37 -12.42 3.39
C GLN A 249 20.34 -13.95 3.44
N GLN A 250 19.23 -14.56 3.84
CA GLN A 250 19.11 -16.03 3.85
C GLN A 250 19.30 -16.66 2.46
N VAL A 251 18.78 -15.99 1.41
CA VAL A 251 18.96 -16.44 0.02
C VAL A 251 20.43 -16.33 -0.42
N LEU A 252 21.12 -15.23 -0.06
CA LEU A 252 22.54 -15.06 -0.35
C LEU A 252 23.38 -16.14 0.36
N ASP A 253 23.10 -16.39 1.62
CA ASP A 253 23.78 -17.43 2.40
C ASP A 253 23.57 -18.82 1.80
N ALA A 254 22.35 -19.15 1.36
CA ALA A 254 22.05 -20.39 0.66
C ALA A 254 22.80 -20.47 -0.68
N ALA A 255 22.86 -19.36 -1.44
CA ALA A 255 23.61 -19.32 -2.69
C ALA A 255 25.10 -19.62 -2.48
N VAL A 256 25.71 -19.09 -1.40
CA VAL A 256 27.10 -19.41 -1.01
C VAL A 256 27.25 -20.90 -0.70
N ARG A 257 26.41 -21.46 0.18
CA ARG A 257 26.47 -22.86 0.59
C ARG A 257 26.34 -23.82 -0.61
N HIS A 258 25.54 -23.45 -1.61
CA HIS A 258 25.29 -24.27 -2.79
C HIS A 258 26.14 -23.87 -4.02
N ASN A 259 27.17 -23.03 -3.80
CA ASN A 259 28.10 -22.59 -4.84
C ASN A 259 27.39 -22.05 -6.09
N ARG A 260 26.43 -21.14 -5.87
CA ARG A 260 25.68 -20.43 -6.92
C ARG A 260 26.04 -18.94 -6.92
N LYS A 261 25.89 -18.28 -8.05
CA LYS A 261 26.03 -16.83 -8.21
C LYS A 261 24.67 -16.18 -8.28
N VAL A 262 24.59 -14.92 -7.83
CA VAL A 262 23.34 -14.20 -7.68
C VAL A 262 23.34 -12.94 -8.56
N ALA A 263 22.21 -12.63 -9.20
CA ALA A 263 21.94 -11.30 -9.73
C ALA A 263 20.63 -10.75 -9.21
N PHE A 264 20.63 -9.47 -8.92
CA PHE A 264 19.42 -8.71 -8.62
C PHE A 264 18.73 -8.25 -9.91
N VAL A 265 17.40 -8.40 -9.98
CA VAL A 265 16.59 -8.09 -11.15
C VAL A 265 15.47 -7.11 -10.76
N GLY A 266 15.42 -5.97 -11.45
CA GLY A 266 14.49 -4.88 -11.15
C GLY A 266 15.16 -3.71 -10.44
N ARG A 267 14.74 -2.49 -10.80
CA ARG A 267 15.39 -1.25 -10.33
C ARG A 267 15.38 -1.11 -8.82
N SER A 268 14.23 -1.31 -8.18
CA SER A 268 14.10 -1.20 -6.73
C SER A 268 14.91 -2.29 -5.99
N MET A 269 14.96 -3.53 -6.51
CA MET A 269 15.75 -4.59 -5.92
C MET A 269 17.24 -4.27 -5.95
N VAL A 270 17.77 -3.86 -7.11
CA VAL A 270 19.18 -3.47 -7.26
C VAL A 270 19.53 -2.30 -6.35
N ARG A 271 18.70 -1.26 -6.33
CA ARG A 271 18.93 -0.06 -5.53
C ARG A 271 18.92 -0.37 -4.03
N ASN A 272 17.86 -0.98 -3.54
CA ASN A 272 17.67 -1.19 -2.10
C ASN A 272 18.69 -2.19 -1.52
N MET A 273 19.00 -3.26 -2.27
CA MET A 273 20.04 -4.21 -1.83
C MET A 273 21.44 -3.61 -1.91
N GLY A 274 21.70 -2.70 -2.85
CA GLY A 274 22.92 -1.89 -2.87
C GLY A 274 23.05 -1.03 -1.62
N ILE A 275 22.01 -0.25 -1.30
CA ILE A 275 21.97 0.59 -0.08
C ILE A 275 22.16 -0.26 1.18
N ALA A 276 21.41 -1.36 1.33
CA ALA A 276 21.54 -2.24 2.49
C ALA A 276 22.92 -2.86 2.62
N GLY A 277 23.58 -3.19 1.50
CA GLY A 277 24.96 -3.70 1.46
C GLY A 277 25.99 -2.64 1.84
N ASP A 278 25.84 -1.42 1.31
CA ASP A 278 26.76 -0.31 1.59
C ASP A 278 26.71 0.13 3.07
N LEU A 279 25.53 0.05 3.70
CA LEU A 279 25.30 0.36 5.11
C LEU A 279 25.59 -0.82 6.06
N GLY A 280 25.89 -2.01 5.53
CA GLY A 280 26.22 -3.19 6.35
C GLY A 280 25.01 -3.98 6.87
N PHE A 281 23.76 -3.62 6.50
CA PHE A 281 22.56 -4.39 6.83
C PHE A 281 22.42 -5.66 6.00
N LEU A 282 23.12 -5.75 4.87
CA LEU A 282 23.18 -6.93 4.01
C LEU A 282 24.65 -7.33 3.80
N ASN A 283 25.02 -8.51 4.26
CA ASN A 283 26.37 -9.04 4.05
C ASN A 283 26.45 -9.70 2.67
N ILE A 284 27.16 -9.09 1.76
CA ILE A 284 27.36 -9.57 0.39
C ILE A 284 28.80 -10.07 0.22
N PRO A 285 29.05 -11.39 0.23
CA PRO A 285 30.38 -11.93 0.00
C PRO A 285 30.95 -11.50 -1.36
N LYS A 286 32.24 -11.16 -1.38
CA LYS A 286 32.93 -10.70 -2.59
C LYS A 286 32.79 -11.70 -3.73
N GLY A 287 32.33 -11.22 -4.88
CA GLY A 287 32.15 -12.02 -6.08
C GLY A 287 30.94 -12.95 -6.05
N LEU A 288 30.03 -12.83 -5.07
CA LEU A 288 28.74 -13.53 -5.07
C LEU A 288 27.77 -12.92 -6.09
N ILE A 289 27.64 -11.59 -6.05
CA ILE A 289 26.80 -10.85 -6.99
C ILE A 289 27.54 -10.68 -8.32
N VAL A 290 26.84 -10.96 -9.40
CA VAL A 290 27.33 -10.80 -10.79
C VAL A 290 26.30 -10.07 -11.63
N ASP A 291 26.74 -9.46 -12.70
CA ASP A 291 25.83 -8.82 -13.65
C ASP A 291 25.06 -9.84 -14.50
N MET A 292 23.97 -9.41 -15.13
CA MET A 292 23.13 -10.26 -15.96
C MET A 292 23.87 -10.88 -17.14
N ARG A 293 24.85 -10.18 -17.73
CA ARG A 293 25.62 -10.68 -18.88
C ARG A 293 26.58 -11.81 -18.46
N ALA A 294 27.12 -11.73 -17.25
CA ALA A 294 27.94 -12.79 -16.69
C ALA A 294 27.10 -14.05 -16.44
N LEU A 295 25.86 -13.90 -15.94
CA LEU A 295 24.97 -15.05 -15.71
C LEU A 295 24.59 -15.80 -16.99
N GLU A 296 24.41 -15.10 -18.11
CA GLU A 296 24.08 -15.71 -19.42
C GLU A 296 25.14 -16.73 -19.90
N ARG A 297 26.38 -16.58 -19.41
CA ARG A 297 27.51 -17.47 -19.75
C ARG A 297 27.73 -18.60 -18.75
N MET A 298 26.94 -18.64 -17.69
CA MET A 298 27.07 -19.62 -16.62
C MET A 298 26.14 -20.81 -16.86
N LYS A 299 26.49 -21.96 -16.26
CA LYS A 299 25.58 -23.10 -16.22
C LYS A 299 24.36 -22.75 -15.37
N ASP A 300 23.19 -23.17 -15.79
CA ASP A 300 21.92 -22.87 -15.13
C ASP A 300 21.88 -23.30 -13.66
N ASP A 301 22.51 -24.42 -13.31
CA ASP A 301 22.61 -24.91 -11.93
C ASP A 301 23.49 -24.02 -11.02
N LYS A 302 24.14 -23.00 -11.57
CA LYS A 302 24.95 -22.01 -10.85
C LYS A 302 24.31 -20.64 -10.73
N VAL A 303 23.09 -20.48 -11.20
CA VAL A 303 22.42 -19.18 -11.31
C VAL A 303 21.30 -19.05 -10.28
N VAL A 304 21.29 -17.90 -9.58
CA VAL A 304 20.16 -17.44 -8.76
C VAL A 304 19.79 -16.02 -9.23
N LEU A 305 18.52 -15.79 -9.45
CA LEU A 305 17.96 -14.48 -9.76
C LEU A 305 17.08 -14.05 -8.60
N ILE A 306 17.27 -12.85 -8.08
CA ILE A 306 16.41 -12.28 -7.03
C ILE A 306 15.69 -11.08 -7.63
N CYS A 307 14.36 -11.12 -7.61
CA CYS A 307 13.53 -10.13 -8.29
C CYS A 307 12.31 -9.69 -7.46
N THR A 308 11.67 -8.62 -7.91
CA THR A 308 10.35 -8.18 -7.41
C THR A 308 9.21 -8.86 -8.16
N GLY A 309 7.97 -8.67 -7.69
CA GLY A 309 6.75 -9.22 -8.30
C GLY A 309 6.10 -10.32 -7.49
N SER A 310 6.41 -10.38 -6.20
CA SER A 310 5.85 -11.38 -5.29
C SER A 310 4.36 -11.19 -4.98
N GLN A 311 3.80 -10.02 -5.34
CA GLN A 311 2.36 -9.71 -5.20
C GLN A 311 1.59 -9.75 -6.52
N GLY A 312 2.23 -10.20 -7.59
CA GLY A 312 1.60 -10.29 -8.91
C GLY A 312 1.45 -8.94 -9.64
N GLU A 313 2.16 -7.91 -9.18
CA GLU A 313 2.13 -6.59 -9.82
C GLU A 313 2.48 -6.71 -11.31
N PRO A 314 1.66 -6.19 -12.23
CA PRO A 314 1.80 -6.45 -13.68
C PRO A 314 3.16 -6.03 -14.25
N MET A 315 3.71 -4.92 -13.76
CA MET A 315 4.97 -4.35 -14.25
C MET A 315 6.21 -4.94 -13.58
N ALA A 316 6.05 -5.75 -12.54
CA ALA A 316 7.16 -6.36 -11.83
C ALA A 316 7.83 -7.48 -12.64
N ALA A 317 9.10 -7.76 -12.33
CA ALA A 317 9.91 -8.68 -13.11
C ALA A 317 9.31 -10.09 -13.18
N LEU A 318 8.82 -10.64 -12.06
CA LEU A 318 8.26 -12.00 -12.04
C LEU A 318 6.97 -12.11 -12.87
N SER A 319 6.06 -11.15 -12.78
CA SER A 319 4.81 -11.13 -13.56
C SER A 319 5.11 -11.07 -15.06
N ARG A 320 6.05 -10.22 -15.46
CA ARG A 320 6.52 -10.14 -16.85
C ARG A 320 7.21 -11.42 -17.33
N MET A 321 7.93 -12.14 -16.44
CA MET A 321 8.49 -13.47 -16.76
C MET A 321 7.37 -14.49 -16.99
N ALA A 322 6.35 -14.51 -16.13
CA ALA A 322 5.19 -15.39 -16.25
C ALA A 322 4.43 -15.15 -17.58
N ASN A 323 4.31 -13.88 -17.99
CA ASN A 323 3.63 -13.48 -19.24
C ASN A 323 4.51 -13.55 -20.50
N ARG A 324 5.76 -14.00 -20.40
CA ARG A 324 6.75 -13.98 -21.52
C ARG A 324 7.14 -12.58 -22.02
N GLU A 325 6.97 -11.56 -21.22
CA GLU A 325 7.27 -10.15 -21.54
C GLU A 325 8.64 -9.69 -21.00
N HIS A 326 9.36 -10.56 -20.30
CA HIS A 326 10.70 -10.31 -19.76
C HIS A 326 11.79 -10.95 -20.64
N VAL A 327 13.01 -10.38 -20.62
CA VAL A 327 14.17 -10.95 -21.32
C VAL A 327 14.54 -12.34 -20.77
N ILE A 328 14.38 -12.53 -19.46
CA ILE A 328 14.56 -13.83 -18.80
C ILE A 328 13.33 -14.67 -19.08
N LYS A 329 13.54 -15.80 -19.81
CA LYS A 329 12.48 -16.77 -20.09
C LYS A 329 12.57 -17.91 -19.08
N VAL A 330 11.56 -18.03 -18.22
CA VAL A 330 11.40 -19.14 -17.30
C VAL A 330 10.99 -20.38 -18.07
N GLY A 331 11.53 -21.54 -17.72
CA GLY A 331 11.31 -22.78 -18.47
C GLY A 331 11.36 -24.03 -17.61
N GLU A 332 11.27 -25.17 -18.28
CA GLU A 332 11.31 -26.48 -17.64
C GLU A 332 12.58 -26.68 -16.80
N GLY A 333 12.39 -27.16 -15.57
CA GLY A 333 13.45 -27.42 -14.60
C GLY A 333 13.94 -26.19 -13.82
N ASP A 334 13.52 -24.96 -14.17
CA ASP A 334 13.75 -23.80 -13.31
C ASP A 334 12.92 -23.92 -12.03
N THR A 335 13.44 -23.43 -10.92
CA THR A 335 12.72 -23.37 -9.65
C THR A 335 12.43 -21.91 -9.30
N VAL A 336 11.16 -21.58 -9.07
CA VAL A 336 10.73 -20.25 -8.64
C VAL A 336 10.30 -20.31 -7.18
N LEU A 337 10.94 -19.50 -6.34
CA LEU A 337 10.63 -19.35 -4.92
C LEU A 337 9.91 -18.02 -4.68
N LEU A 338 8.64 -18.07 -4.31
CA LEU A 338 7.87 -16.92 -3.83
C LEU A 338 8.09 -16.77 -2.32
N ALA A 339 9.03 -15.92 -1.95
CA ALA A 339 9.52 -15.78 -0.57
C ALA A 339 8.78 -14.65 0.21
N SER A 340 7.50 -14.42 -0.09
CA SER A 340 6.64 -13.45 0.60
C SER A 340 5.26 -14.06 0.87
N SER A 341 4.48 -13.45 1.79
CA SER A 341 3.07 -13.77 1.91
C SER A 341 2.25 -13.03 0.86
N LEU A 342 1.03 -13.51 0.70
CA LEU A 342 -0.02 -12.78 -0.03
C LEU A 342 -0.45 -11.58 0.80
N ILE A 343 -0.46 -10.41 0.22
CA ILE A 343 -1.21 -9.27 0.74
C ILE A 343 -2.68 -9.53 0.40
N PRO A 344 -3.60 -9.39 1.37
CA PRO A 344 -5.03 -9.54 1.09
C PRO A 344 -5.47 -8.70 -0.12
N GLY A 345 -6.28 -9.29 -1.01
CA GLY A 345 -6.71 -8.67 -2.25
C GLY A 345 -5.86 -9.02 -3.50
N ASN A 346 -4.62 -9.49 -3.33
CA ASN A 346 -3.72 -9.83 -4.44
C ASN A 346 -3.74 -11.32 -4.84
N GLU A 347 -4.59 -12.13 -4.23
CA GLU A 347 -4.61 -13.59 -4.42
C GLU A 347 -4.74 -13.98 -5.88
N ASN A 348 -5.68 -13.39 -6.60
CA ASN A 348 -5.92 -13.70 -8.02
C ASN A 348 -4.72 -13.34 -8.90
N ALA A 349 -4.09 -12.20 -8.66
CA ALA A 349 -2.91 -11.75 -9.40
C ALA A 349 -1.74 -12.72 -9.21
N ILE A 350 -1.49 -13.15 -7.97
CA ILE A 350 -0.41 -14.07 -7.64
C ILE A 350 -0.68 -15.46 -8.21
N TYR A 351 -1.90 -15.98 -8.10
CA TYR A 351 -2.23 -17.28 -8.70
C TYR A 351 -2.13 -17.27 -10.23
N ARG A 352 -2.43 -16.15 -10.90
CA ARG A 352 -2.15 -15.99 -12.35
C ARG A 352 -0.66 -16.14 -12.65
N VAL A 353 0.20 -15.51 -11.84
CA VAL A 353 1.66 -15.63 -11.98
C VAL A 353 2.13 -17.08 -11.74
N ILE A 354 1.68 -17.73 -10.65
CA ILE A 354 2.00 -19.11 -10.34
C ILE A 354 1.60 -20.03 -11.50
N ASN A 355 0.37 -19.92 -11.98
CA ASN A 355 -0.14 -20.72 -13.10
C ASN A 355 0.65 -20.48 -14.39
N GLY A 356 1.01 -19.22 -14.69
CA GLY A 356 1.84 -18.87 -15.82
C GLY A 356 3.22 -19.55 -15.76
N LEU A 357 3.90 -19.46 -14.62
CA LEU A 357 5.22 -20.06 -14.40
C LEU A 357 5.16 -21.61 -14.46
N THR A 358 4.16 -22.20 -13.82
CA THR A 358 3.93 -23.66 -13.84
C THR A 358 3.64 -24.16 -15.25
N ARG A 359 2.85 -23.43 -16.03
CA ARG A 359 2.59 -23.73 -17.45
C ARG A 359 3.87 -23.81 -18.29
N TRP A 360 4.89 -23.02 -17.92
CA TRP A 360 6.18 -23.04 -18.59
C TRP A 360 7.14 -24.13 -18.08
N GLY A 361 6.67 -25.00 -17.18
CA GLY A 361 7.43 -26.15 -16.66
C GLY A 361 8.31 -25.79 -15.46
N ALA A 362 8.15 -24.63 -14.84
CA ALA A 362 8.87 -24.30 -13.63
C ALA A 362 8.29 -25.01 -12.41
N ASN A 363 9.16 -25.39 -11.47
CA ASN A 363 8.77 -25.82 -10.13
C ASN A 363 8.53 -24.58 -9.26
N VAL A 364 7.28 -24.33 -8.86
CA VAL A 364 6.93 -23.12 -8.08
C VAL A 364 6.74 -23.48 -6.61
N VAL A 365 7.60 -22.90 -5.76
CA VAL A 365 7.56 -23.03 -4.29
C VAL A 365 7.02 -21.76 -3.69
N HIS A 366 5.98 -21.86 -2.86
CA HIS A 366 5.29 -20.72 -2.26
C HIS A 366 4.69 -21.10 -0.90
N LYS A 367 4.17 -20.14 -0.14
CA LYS A 367 3.60 -20.32 1.21
C LYS A 367 2.57 -21.48 1.29
N GLY A 368 1.84 -21.76 0.20
CA GLY A 368 0.84 -22.82 0.16
C GLY A 368 1.40 -24.24 0.10
N ASN A 369 2.67 -24.43 -0.31
CA ASN A 369 3.29 -25.75 -0.44
C ASN A 369 4.61 -25.92 0.33
N ALA A 370 5.17 -24.82 0.89
CA ALA A 370 6.36 -24.86 1.74
C ALA A 370 6.39 -23.68 2.73
N ARG A 371 7.09 -23.86 3.85
CA ARG A 371 7.26 -22.80 4.84
C ARG A 371 8.38 -21.83 4.42
N VAL A 372 8.08 -20.95 3.47
CA VAL A 372 9.06 -20.04 2.84
C VAL A 372 8.83 -18.57 3.21
N HIS A 373 7.92 -18.32 4.13
CA HIS A 373 7.61 -16.97 4.60
C HIS A 373 7.28 -16.94 6.09
N VAL A 374 7.66 -15.85 6.73
CA VAL A 374 7.31 -15.45 8.11
C VAL A 374 6.72 -14.05 8.06
N SER A 375 5.68 -13.79 8.85
CA SER A 375 5.13 -12.44 8.99
C SER A 375 6.10 -11.52 9.74
N GLY A 376 6.06 -10.23 9.40
CA GLY A 376 6.75 -9.18 10.14
C GLY A 376 5.97 -8.64 11.35
N HIS A 377 4.71 -9.08 11.53
CA HIS A 377 3.79 -8.52 12.52
C HIS A 377 3.53 -9.47 13.68
N ALA A 378 3.29 -8.87 14.86
CA ALA A 378 3.02 -9.58 16.09
C ALA A 378 1.70 -10.35 16.04
N SER A 379 1.73 -11.64 16.37
CA SER A 379 0.54 -12.47 16.53
C SER A 379 -0.14 -12.23 17.89
N ALA A 380 -1.34 -12.79 18.10
CA ALA A 380 -2.15 -12.58 19.29
C ALA A 380 -1.40 -12.81 20.61
N GLY A 381 -0.55 -13.85 20.70
CA GLY A 381 0.26 -14.13 21.87
C GLY A 381 1.28 -13.02 22.17
N GLU A 382 1.94 -12.51 21.15
CA GLU A 382 2.92 -11.41 21.28
C GLU A 382 2.23 -10.11 21.71
N LEU A 383 1.06 -9.81 21.13
CA LEU A 383 0.24 -8.65 21.54
C LEU A 383 -0.19 -8.74 23.02
N VAL A 384 -0.63 -9.91 23.48
CA VAL A 384 -0.96 -10.14 24.90
C VAL A 384 0.25 -9.91 25.80
N TYR A 385 1.44 -10.38 25.40
CA TYR A 385 2.69 -10.08 26.12
C TYR A 385 2.97 -8.59 26.16
N CYS A 386 2.83 -7.90 25.04
CA CYS A 386 3.05 -6.48 24.94
C CYS A 386 2.13 -5.69 25.87
N TYR A 387 0.83 -6.00 25.89
CA TYR A 387 -0.14 -5.39 26.80
C TYR A 387 0.20 -5.63 28.28
N ASN A 388 0.60 -6.86 28.64
CA ASN A 388 0.98 -7.19 30.02
C ASN A 388 2.28 -6.50 30.47
N ILE A 389 3.20 -6.22 29.55
CA ILE A 389 4.46 -5.51 29.81
C ILE A 389 4.19 -4.00 29.92
N VAL A 390 3.48 -3.41 28.96
CA VAL A 390 3.23 -1.96 28.86
C VAL A 390 2.17 -1.50 29.86
N LYS A 391 1.12 -2.30 30.08
CA LYS A 391 -0.03 -1.98 30.96
C LYS A 391 -0.63 -0.59 30.67
N PRO A 392 -0.99 -0.30 29.42
CA PRO A 392 -1.43 1.04 29.03
C PRO A 392 -2.77 1.41 29.67
N THR A 393 -2.99 2.70 29.90
CA THR A 393 -4.28 3.22 30.37
C THR A 393 -5.32 3.18 29.27
N ASN A 394 -4.96 3.65 28.06
CA ASN A 394 -5.83 3.62 26.89
C ASN A 394 -5.12 2.91 25.72
N VAL A 395 -5.90 2.28 24.85
CA VAL A 395 -5.40 1.57 23.66
C VAL A 395 -6.13 2.07 22.42
N MET A 396 -5.37 2.30 21.37
CA MET A 396 -5.89 2.55 20.02
C MET A 396 -5.20 1.57 19.07
N PRO A 397 -5.87 0.47 18.65
CA PRO A 397 -5.36 -0.42 17.62
C PRO A 397 -5.13 0.36 16.31
N VAL A 398 -3.96 0.18 15.69
CA VAL A 398 -3.60 0.81 14.41
C VAL A 398 -3.10 -0.23 13.42
N HIS A 399 -2.89 0.15 12.17
CA HIS A 399 -2.33 -0.67 11.11
C HIS A 399 -3.08 -1.99 10.91
N GLY A 400 -4.20 -1.95 10.18
CA GLY A 400 -4.98 -3.14 9.88
C GLY A 400 -6.39 -2.86 9.39
N GLU A 401 -6.96 -3.86 8.72
CA GLU A 401 -8.37 -3.88 8.39
C GLU A 401 -9.25 -3.90 9.64
N TRP A 402 -10.52 -3.56 9.50
CA TRP A 402 -11.45 -3.50 10.62
C TRP A 402 -11.49 -4.77 11.50
N ARG A 403 -11.40 -5.96 10.89
CA ARG A 403 -11.34 -7.23 11.62
C ARG A 403 -10.09 -7.35 12.50
N HIS A 404 -8.94 -6.88 12.00
CA HIS A 404 -7.68 -6.89 12.75
C HIS A 404 -7.73 -5.92 13.93
N LEU A 405 -8.23 -4.68 13.70
CA LEU A 405 -8.39 -3.68 14.76
C LEU A 405 -9.32 -4.19 15.89
N LYS A 406 -10.43 -4.85 15.53
CA LYS A 406 -11.34 -5.46 16.52
C LYS A 406 -10.69 -6.60 17.30
N ALA A 407 -10.00 -7.50 16.60
CA ALA A 407 -9.31 -8.61 17.27
C ALA A 407 -8.26 -8.08 18.27
N ASN A 408 -7.48 -7.07 17.87
CA ASN A 408 -6.51 -6.44 18.76
C ASN A 408 -7.17 -5.76 19.96
N ALA A 409 -8.28 -5.05 19.74
CA ALA A 409 -9.07 -4.45 20.82
C ALA A 409 -9.58 -5.50 21.84
N GLU A 410 -10.05 -6.65 21.35
CA GLU A 410 -10.48 -7.75 22.21
C GLU A 410 -9.33 -8.34 23.05
N LEU A 411 -8.12 -8.44 22.47
CA LEU A 411 -6.91 -8.84 23.20
C LEU A 411 -6.59 -7.84 24.31
N ALA A 412 -6.62 -6.54 24.03
CA ALA A 412 -6.39 -5.49 25.01
C ALA A 412 -7.37 -5.58 26.19
N ILE A 413 -8.67 -5.75 25.91
CA ILE A 413 -9.71 -5.90 26.95
C ILE A 413 -9.45 -7.16 27.78
N ARG A 414 -9.10 -8.27 27.15
CA ARG A 414 -8.80 -9.53 27.87
C ARG A 414 -7.58 -9.45 28.77
N THR A 415 -6.62 -8.55 28.51
CA THR A 415 -5.46 -8.30 29.37
C THR A 415 -5.76 -7.34 30.54
N GLY A 416 -6.98 -6.79 30.62
CA GLY A 416 -7.43 -5.97 31.73
C GLY A 416 -7.58 -4.49 31.42
N VAL A 417 -7.36 -4.04 30.16
CA VAL A 417 -7.69 -2.66 29.75
C VAL A 417 -9.21 -2.51 29.78
N ALA A 418 -9.71 -1.44 30.40
CA ALA A 418 -11.15 -1.21 30.48
C ALA A 418 -11.75 -1.00 29.08
N ALA A 419 -12.90 -1.59 28.78
CA ALA A 419 -13.50 -1.59 27.46
C ALA A 419 -13.81 -0.17 26.92
N ASP A 420 -14.07 0.80 27.82
CA ASP A 420 -14.29 2.21 27.48
C ASP A 420 -12.98 2.98 27.27
N GLN A 421 -11.83 2.35 27.50
CA GLN A 421 -10.49 2.87 27.23
C GLN A 421 -9.84 2.24 25.98
N VAL A 422 -10.55 1.34 25.29
CA VAL A 422 -10.09 0.76 24.01
C VAL A 422 -10.85 1.43 22.87
N LEU A 423 -10.12 2.18 22.05
CA LEU A 423 -10.66 3.06 21.02
C LEU A 423 -10.39 2.45 19.65
N VAL A 424 -11.39 1.78 19.07
CA VAL A 424 -11.33 1.32 17.69
C VAL A 424 -11.87 2.43 16.81
N ALA A 425 -11.04 2.94 15.91
CA ALA A 425 -11.32 4.10 15.06
C ALA A 425 -11.09 3.80 13.58
N GLU A 426 -11.63 4.65 12.72
CA GLU A 426 -11.35 4.70 11.28
C GLU A 426 -10.51 5.93 10.95
N ASP A 427 -9.99 6.01 9.73
CA ASP A 427 -9.28 7.19 9.25
C ASP A 427 -10.16 8.45 9.36
N GLY A 428 -9.53 9.52 9.84
CA GLY A 428 -10.19 10.79 10.10
C GLY A 428 -10.87 10.91 11.47
N VAL A 429 -11.02 9.81 12.22
CA VAL A 429 -11.52 9.88 13.60
C VAL A 429 -10.50 10.58 14.49
N VAL A 430 -10.99 11.52 15.29
CA VAL A 430 -10.18 12.35 16.18
C VAL A 430 -10.25 11.80 17.61
N VAL A 431 -9.08 11.47 18.16
CA VAL A 431 -8.92 11.04 19.54
C VAL A 431 -8.17 12.11 20.31
N ASP A 432 -8.76 12.60 21.40
CA ASP A 432 -8.12 13.55 22.32
C ASP A 432 -7.73 12.83 23.63
N LEU A 433 -6.45 12.95 23.99
CA LEU A 433 -5.90 12.54 25.28
C LEU A 433 -5.86 13.77 26.20
N ILE A 434 -6.65 13.73 27.27
CA ILE A 434 -6.77 14.81 28.24
C ILE A 434 -6.78 14.18 29.64
N ASP A 435 -5.88 14.63 30.51
CA ASP A 435 -5.75 14.16 31.90
C ASP A 435 -5.70 12.61 32.00
N GLY A 436 -4.88 11.97 31.16
CA GLY A 436 -4.66 10.51 31.11
C GLY A 436 -5.82 9.71 30.50
N ARG A 437 -6.86 10.35 29.97
CA ARG A 437 -7.99 9.67 29.33
C ARG A 437 -8.09 10.03 27.85
N ALA A 438 -8.10 9.01 27.01
CA ALA A 438 -8.33 9.15 25.58
C ALA A 438 -9.82 8.99 25.25
N ARG A 439 -10.34 9.84 24.35
CA ARG A 439 -11.73 9.82 23.91
C ARG A 439 -11.85 10.20 22.45
N ILE A 440 -12.77 9.57 21.74
CA ILE A 440 -13.20 10.04 20.41
C ILE A 440 -13.99 11.33 20.60
N THR A 441 -13.53 12.42 19.97
CA THR A 441 -14.10 13.76 20.13
C THR A 441 -14.70 14.32 18.86
N GLY A 442 -14.45 13.71 17.71
CA GLY A 442 -15.00 14.16 16.43
C GLY A 442 -14.36 13.46 15.24
N ARG A 443 -14.56 14.03 14.08
CA ARG A 443 -14.00 13.52 12.82
C ARG A 443 -13.57 14.67 11.91
N VAL A 444 -12.49 14.48 11.15
CA VAL A 444 -12.12 15.25 9.97
C VAL A 444 -12.42 14.47 8.71
N ALA A 445 -12.68 15.14 7.60
CA ALA A 445 -12.88 14.47 6.32
C ALA A 445 -11.55 13.91 5.83
N VAL A 446 -11.57 12.65 5.40
CA VAL A 446 -10.43 11.96 4.80
C VAL A 446 -10.95 11.19 3.59
N ASP A 447 -10.37 11.44 2.42
CA ASP A 447 -10.67 10.76 1.17
C ASP A 447 -9.45 9.97 0.67
N LEU A 448 -9.67 9.10 -0.34
CA LEU A 448 -8.59 8.47 -1.08
C LEU A 448 -7.99 9.48 -2.07
N VAL A 449 -6.70 9.74 -1.96
CA VAL A 449 -5.98 10.65 -2.88
C VAL A 449 -5.19 9.81 -3.88
N PHE A 450 -5.70 9.69 -5.09
CA PHE A 450 -5.10 8.87 -6.14
C PHE A 450 -3.93 9.57 -6.83
N VAL A 451 -2.88 8.81 -7.11
CA VAL A 451 -1.78 9.20 -7.98
C VAL A 451 -1.92 8.46 -9.30
N ASP A 452 -2.13 9.20 -10.38
CA ASP A 452 -2.29 8.74 -11.74
C ASP A 452 -1.19 9.35 -12.61
N GLY A 453 -0.12 8.60 -12.85
CA GLY A 453 1.07 9.10 -13.53
C GLY A 453 1.69 10.29 -12.79
N MET A 454 1.56 11.48 -13.37
CA MET A 454 2.06 12.74 -12.78
C MET A 454 0.98 13.52 -12.01
N THR A 455 -0.26 13.10 -12.08
CA THR A 455 -1.42 13.80 -11.49
C THR A 455 -1.71 13.27 -10.10
N VAL A 456 -1.92 14.18 -9.15
CA VAL A 456 -2.33 13.87 -7.78
C VAL A 456 -3.66 14.55 -7.49
N GLY A 457 -4.67 13.81 -7.06
CA GLY A 457 -5.95 14.43 -6.74
C GLY A 457 -7.01 13.50 -6.19
N ALA A 458 -7.90 14.04 -5.34
CA ALA A 458 -9.00 13.32 -4.71
C ALA A 458 -10.31 13.44 -5.51
N THR A 459 -10.65 14.63 -6.00
CA THR A 459 -12.04 14.98 -6.37
C THR A 459 -12.42 14.58 -7.80
N HIS A 460 -11.50 14.61 -8.75
CA HIS A 460 -11.76 14.18 -10.13
C HIS A 460 -11.63 12.66 -10.33
N SER A 461 -11.06 11.97 -9.36
CA SER A 461 -10.70 10.56 -9.45
C SER A 461 -11.90 9.61 -9.37
N LYS A 462 -12.95 9.95 -8.58
CA LYS A 462 -14.11 9.05 -8.41
C LYS A 462 -14.90 8.89 -9.71
N THR A 463 -15.16 10.01 -10.43
CA THR A 463 -15.85 9.98 -11.73
C THR A 463 -14.99 9.32 -12.79
N ALA A 464 -13.72 9.75 -12.92
CA ALA A 464 -12.79 9.15 -13.86
C ALA A 464 -12.55 7.65 -13.59
N MET A 465 -12.56 7.23 -12.32
CA MET A 465 -12.43 5.82 -11.96
C MET A 465 -13.66 5.02 -12.39
N ALA A 466 -14.86 5.54 -12.14
CA ALA A 466 -16.11 4.89 -12.59
C ALA A 466 -16.14 4.75 -14.13
N GLU A 467 -15.71 5.79 -14.85
CA GLU A 467 -15.61 5.74 -16.31
C GLU A 467 -14.55 4.72 -16.79
N ARG A 468 -13.39 4.65 -16.14
CA ARG A 468 -12.35 3.66 -16.46
C ARG A 468 -12.82 2.23 -16.25
N LEU A 469 -13.54 1.97 -15.16
CA LEU A 469 -14.15 0.67 -14.90
C LEU A 469 -15.17 0.32 -15.98
N GLN A 470 -16.06 1.25 -16.30
CA GLN A 470 -17.06 1.08 -17.35
C GLN A 470 -16.40 0.83 -18.72
N LEU A 471 -15.34 1.59 -19.06
CA LEU A 471 -14.55 1.37 -20.27
C LEU A 471 -13.90 -0.01 -20.31
N SER A 472 -13.39 -0.50 -19.17
CA SER A 472 -12.73 -1.81 -19.08
C SER A 472 -13.71 -2.97 -19.18
N GLU A 473 -14.94 -2.81 -18.70
CA GLU A 473 -15.97 -3.86 -18.66
C GLU A 473 -16.83 -3.91 -19.93
N ASP A 474 -17.25 -2.74 -20.42
CA ASP A 474 -18.26 -2.61 -21.47
C ASP A 474 -17.75 -1.92 -22.75
N GLY A 475 -16.53 -1.35 -22.70
CA GLY A 475 -15.94 -0.65 -23.84
C GLY A 475 -16.54 0.73 -24.12
N ALA A 476 -16.25 1.26 -25.31
CA ALA A 476 -16.72 2.57 -25.74
C ALA A 476 -17.32 2.53 -27.15
N ILE A 477 -18.32 3.39 -27.39
CA ILE A 477 -18.96 3.61 -28.70
C ILE A 477 -18.99 5.11 -28.97
N THR A 478 -18.43 5.54 -30.09
CA THR A 478 -18.61 6.90 -30.62
C THR A 478 -19.64 6.87 -31.73
N ILE A 479 -20.60 7.80 -31.69
CA ILE A 479 -21.65 7.99 -32.69
C ILE A 479 -21.37 9.32 -33.39
N LEU A 480 -21.22 9.31 -34.70
CA LEU A 480 -21.05 10.51 -35.51
C LEU A 480 -22.27 10.73 -36.39
N GLY A 481 -22.88 11.89 -36.26
CA GLY A 481 -24.01 12.34 -37.11
C GLY A 481 -23.68 13.65 -37.81
N ILE A 482 -24.16 13.83 -39.06
CA ILE A 482 -24.04 15.07 -39.83
C ILE A 482 -25.44 15.65 -40.00
N LEU A 483 -25.67 16.86 -39.49
CA LEU A 483 -26.97 17.53 -39.48
C LEU A 483 -27.05 18.63 -40.54
N ASP A 484 -28.02 18.56 -41.46
CA ASP A 484 -28.40 19.73 -42.26
C ASP A 484 -29.26 20.66 -41.38
N THR A 485 -28.68 21.79 -41.00
CA THR A 485 -29.31 22.78 -40.10
C THR A 485 -30.55 23.45 -40.71
N ARG A 486 -30.68 23.43 -42.04
CA ARG A 486 -31.87 24.01 -42.74
C ARG A 486 -33.06 23.08 -42.71
N THR A 487 -32.82 21.80 -42.80
CA THR A 487 -33.89 20.79 -42.83
C THR A 487 -34.13 20.10 -41.48
N GLY A 488 -33.20 20.20 -40.54
CA GLY A 488 -33.21 19.50 -39.26
C GLY A 488 -33.11 17.98 -39.41
N ARG A 489 -32.49 17.50 -40.50
CA ARG A 489 -32.33 16.07 -40.80
C ARG A 489 -30.86 15.69 -40.92
N LEU A 490 -30.55 14.44 -40.60
CA LEU A 490 -29.26 13.88 -40.89
C LEU A 490 -29.04 13.80 -42.42
N THR A 491 -27.90 14.22 -42.87
CA THR A 491 -27.49 14.17 -44.29
C THR A 491 -27.15 12.74 -44.72
N GLU A 492 -26.65 11.94 -43.78
CA GLU A 492 -26.23 10.55 -43.98
C GLU A 492 -26.60 9.72 -42.73
N PRO A 493 -26.65 8.38 -42.83
CA PRO A 493 -26.78 7.51 -41.67
C PRO A 493 -25.64 7.75 -40.67
N VAL A 494 -25.94 7.66 -39.38
CA VAL A 494 -24.92 7.79 -38.33
C VAL A 494 -23.83 6.74 -38.48
N GLU A 495 -22.59 7.16 -38.25
CA GLU A 495 -21.46 6.24 -38.18
C GLU A 495 -21.15 5.85 -36.73
N PHE A 496 -20.66 4.61 -36.57
CA PHE A 496 -20.29 4.07 -35.27
C PHE A 496 -18.84 3.64 -35.24
N ILE A 497 -18.09 4.11 -34.23
CA ILE A 497 -16.73 3.64 -33.92
C ILE A 497 -16.79 2.97 -32.55
N SER A 498 -16.45 1.69 -32.47
CA SER A 498 -16.42 0.96 -31.20
C SER A 498 -15.00 0.55 -30.80
N ARG A 499 -14.72 0.54 -29.50
CA ARG A 499 -13.49 0.05 -28.89
C ARG A 499 -13.82 -0.77 -27.65
N GLY A 500 -13.17 -1.95 -27.49
CA GLY A 500 -13.41 -2.83 -26.33
C GLY A 500 -14.79 -3.47 -26.25
N PHE A 501 -15.66 -3.22 -27.22
CA PHE A 501 -16.98 -3.81 -27.34
C PHE A 501 -16.93 -4.94 -28.38
N VAL A 502 -17.11 -6.16 -27.92
CA VAL A 502 -16.96 -7.36 -28.76
C VAL A 502 -18.34 -7.92 -29.14
N HIS A 503 -18.78 -7.61 -30.36
CA HIS A 503 -19.94 -8.25 -31.00
C HIS A 503 -19.71 -8.33 -32.52
N ASP A 504 -20.55 -9.16 -33.18
CA ASP A 504 -20.69 -9.14 -34.63
C ASP A 504 -21.25 -7.78 -35.10
N ASN A 505 -21.09 -7.45 -36.38
CA ASN A 505 -21.52 -6.16 -36.94
C ASN A 505 -23.07 -5.94 -36.94
N ASP A 506 -23.86 -6.93 -36.55
CA ASP A 506 -25.33 -6.83 -36.52
C ASP A 506 -25.85 -5.83 -35.47
N TRP A 507 -25.01 -5.50 -34.46
CA TRP A 507 -25.37 -4.50 -33.46
C TRP A 507 -25.55 -3.09 -34.07
N ILE A 508 -24.74 -2.74 -35.12
CA ILE A 508 -24.79 -1.44 -35.78
C ILE A 508 -26.18 -1.18 -36.36
N HIS A 509 -26.74 -2.17 -37.07
CA HIS A 509 -28.10 -2.04 -37.65
C HIS A 509 -29.18 -1.79 -36.58
N GLY A 510 -29.11 -2.47 -35.45
CA GLY A 510 -30.03 -2.28 -34.34
C GLY A 510 -29.86 -0.93 -33.63
N ALA A 511 -28.64 -0.47 -33.44
CA ALA A 511 -28.33 0.85 -32.88
C ALA A 511 -28.81 1.98 -33.80
N THR A 512 -28.54 1.89 -35.13
CA THR A 512 -29.06 2.84 -36.13
C THR A 512 -30.57 2.93 -36.06
N LYS A 513 -31.26 1.78 -36.08
CA LYS A 513 -32.73 1.75 -35.94
C LYS A 513 -33.22 2.41 -34.66
N SER A 514 -32.52 2.23 -33.54
CA SER A 514 -32.89 2.87 -32.26
C SER A 514 -32.77 4.39 -32.34
N ILE A 515 -31.77 4.92 -33.03
CA ILE A 515 -31.63 6.36 -33.29
C ILE A 515 -32.73 6.88 -34.20
N ASP A 516 -32.99 6.20 -35.33
CA ASP A 516 -34.06 6.59 -36.27
C ASP A 516 -35.42 6.67 -35.59
N ASP A 517 -35.78 5.69 -34.75
CA ASP A 517 -37.03 5.66 -34.01
C ASP A 517 -37.12 6.80 -32.97
N ALA A 518 -36.00 7.13 -32.31
CA ALA A 518 -35.91 8.25 -31.39
C ALA A 518 -36.06 9.60 -32.11
N MET A 519 -35.37 9.79 -33.23
CA MET A 519 -35.49 11.00 -34.05
C MET A 519 -36.92 11.20 -34.62
N ARG A 520 -37.56 10.15 -35.12
CA ARG A 520 -38.96 10.22 -35.58
C ARG A 520 -39.89 10.67 -34.46
N THR A 521 -39.62 10.31 -33.22
CA THR A 521 -40.41 10.69 -32.05
C THR A 521 -40.16 12.14 -31.67
N ALA A 522 -38.89 12.57 -31.63
CA ALA A 522 -38.50 13.93 -31.28
C ALA A 522 -38.97 14.96 -32.32
N ASN A 523 -38.80 14.69 -33.61
CA ASN A 523 -39.22 15.59 -34.71
C ASN A 523 -40.75 15.81 -34.80
N LYS A 524 -41.57 15.00 -34.15
CA LYS A 524 -43.02 15.25 -34.01
C LYS A 524 -43.33 16.39 -33.05
N VAL A 525 -42.39 16.77 -32.18
CA VAL A 525 -42.62 17.72 -31.10
C VAL A 525 -41.91 19.05 -31.36
N LYS A 526 -40.67 19.04 -31.87
CA LYS A 526 -39.85 20.23 -32.08
C LYS A 526 -38.67 19.93 -33.05
N THR A 527 -38.17 20.94 -33.74
CA THR A 527 -36.87 20.85 -34.43
C THR A 527 -35.75 20.75 -33.36
N VAL A 528 -34.91 19.72 -33.44
CA VAL A 528 -33.91 19.41 -32.44
C VAL A 528 -32.56 19.99 -32.89
N GLU A 529 -31.88 20.69 -32.03
CA GLU A 529 -30.54 21.27 -32.27
C GLU A 529 -29.42 20.23 -32.01
N GLY A 530 -28.18 20.51 -32.51
CA GLY A 530 -27.05 19.59 -32.42
C GLY A 530 -26.84 18.98 -31.04
N PRO A 531 -26.71 19.77 -29.96
CA PRO A 531 -26.51 19.23 -28.60
C PRO A 531 -27.65 18.36 -28.07
N GLU A 532 -28.90 18.70 -28.41
CA GLU A 532 -30.07 17.89 -28.06
C GLU A 532 -30.09 16.53 -28.80
N LEU A 533 -29.54 16.51 -30.05
CA LEU A 533 -29.39 15.27 -30.82
C LEU A 533 -28.29 14.38 -30.26
N GLU A 534 -27.16 14.94 -29.81
CA GLU A 534 -26.09 14.19 -29.15
C GLU A 534 -26.62 13.46 -27.92
N GLU A 535 -27.38 14.15 -27.10
CA GLU A 535 -28.02 13.56 -25.91
C GLU A 535 -29.07 12.48 -26.32
N LEU A 536 -29.87 12.74 -27.33
CA LEU A 536 -30.87 11.80 -27.86
C LEU A 536 -30.21 10.52 -28.36
N PHE A 537 -29.11 10.62 -29.13
CA PHE A 537 -28.38 9.47 -29.65
C PHE A 537 -27.78 8.66 -28.51
N THR A 538 -27.08 9.32 -27.59
CA THR A 538 -26.50 8.69 -26.41
C THR A 538 -27.54 7.93 -25.61
N GLN A 539 -28.67 8.57 -25.26
CA GLN A 539 -29.74 7.93 -24.47
C GLN A 539 -30.43 6.78 -25.19
N SER A 540 -30.63 6.94 -26.50
CA SER A 540 -31.33 5.95 -27.31
C SER A 540 -30.50 4.67 -27.44
N VAL A 541 -29.22 4.81 -27.78
CA VAL A 541 -28.30 3.68 -27.92
C VAL A 541 -28.01 3.04 -26.57
N THR A 542 -27.80 3.82 -25.48
CA THR A 542 -27.62 3.28 -24.13
C THR A 542 -28.78 2.39 -23.72
N ARG A 543 -30.03 2.89 -23.86
CA ARG A 543 -31.24 2.12 -23.50
C ARG A 543 -31.39 0.87 -24.34
N TRP A 544 -31.03 0.95 -25.64
CA TRP A 544 -31.09 -0.20 -26.54
C TRP A 544 -30.05 -1.24 -26.19
N MET A 545 -28.79 -0.83 -25.93
CA MET A 545 -27.69 -1.69 -25.52
C MET A 545 -27.99 -2.43 -24.20
N GLN A 546 -28.48 -1.72 -23.21
CA GLN A 546 -28.87 -2.32 -21.92
C GLN A 546 -29.95 -3.38 -22.09
N ARG A 547 -30.98 -3.13 -22.94
CA ARG A 547 -32.08 -4.08 -23.18
C ARG A 547 -31.64 -5.30 -24.00
N LYS A 548 -30.88 -5.08 -25.05
CA LYS A 548 -30.52 -6.13 -26.02
C LYS A 548 -29.32 -6.97 -25.56
N TYR A 549 -28.27 -6.31 -25.04
CA TYR A 549 -26.99 -6.94 -24.73
C TYR A 549 -26.66 -6.96 -23.24
N ARG A 550 -27.43 -6.31 -22.38
CA ARG A 550 -27.16 -6.13 -20.94
C ARG A 550 -25.78 -5.54 -20.70
N ARG A 551 -25.39 -4.58 -21.53
CA ARG A 551 -24.13 -3.87 -21.51
C ARG A 551 -24.38 -2.36 -21.46
N SER A 552 -23.44 -1.63 -20.87
CA SER A 552 -23.49 -0.17 -20.71
C SER A 552 -22.18 0.48 -21.17
N PRO A 553 -21.82 0.37 -22.47
CA PRO A 553 -20.59 0.99 -22.95
C PRO A 553 -20.62 2.52 -22.75
N VAL A 554 -19.45 3.13 -22.60
CA VAL A 554 -19.35 4.59 -22.60
C VAL A 554 -19.69 5.08 -24.01
N ILE A 555 -20.76 5.86 -24.13
CA ILE A 555 -21.24 6.37 -25.42
C ILE A 555 -20.96 7.86 -25.51
N THR A 556 -20.26 8.26 -26.57
CA THR A 556 -20.03 9.66 -26.94
C THR A 556 -20.67 9.92 -28.30
N SER A 557 -21.61 10.86 -28.35
CA SER A 557 -22.24 11.29 -29.59
C SER A 557 -21.66 12.64 -30.02
N VAL A 558 -21.38 12.78 -31.29
CA VAL A 558 -20.89 14.03 -31.91
C VAL A 558 -21.79 14.32 -33.10
N VAL A 559 -22.41 15.48 -33.13
CA VAL A 559 -23.21 15.97 -34.24
C VAL A 559 -22.56 17.19 -34.85
N VAL A 560 -22.22 17.08 -36.14
CA VAL A 560 -21.57 18.16 -36.90
C VAL A 560 -22.61 18.80 -37.82
N ASP A 561 -22.66 20.12 -37.81
CA ASP A 561 -23.51 20.92 -38.70
C ASP A 561 -22.91 20.94 -40.12
N ALA A 562 -23.77 20.70 -41.14
CA ALA A 562 -23.44 20.73 -42.57
C ALA A 562 -24.15 21.86 -43.30
#